data_7a053f519b1b6ffea502516e4b31bfd3
#
_entry.id   7a053f519b1b6ffea502516e4b31bfd3
#
_cell.length_a   1.000
_cell.length_b   1.000
_cell.length_c   1.000
_cell.angle_alpha   90.00
_cell.angle_beta   90.00
_cell.angle_gamma   90.00
#
_symmetry.space_group_name_H-M   'P 1'
#
loop_
_entity.id
_entity.type
_entity.pdbx_description
1 polymer ?
#
loop_
_entity_poly.entity_id
_entity_poly.type
_entity_poly.pdbx_seq_one_letter_code
_entity_poly.pdbx_strand_id
1 'polypeptide(L)'
;RESIQRFLKSDDKWWIKALIANPECAKDPYIRSKIRDLARNRIKSACMGEIIVPGNFQVLVSDPYAMMEHVCGIEPKGLLGPGEYYSNYWNERGVTIVDTMRSPMTYRCEHVVAKLIRNERTEKWYRYCKLGFLVNWYGHETVNWAGSDWDYDIIATTSNKTMIDGVYPDELTVTYDAPKPKKIIFDEKDLFEADKFSFGSIIGSITNKSTNAYALLPLIEEEYGKDSEEARLIVSRLQQCCVAQSRAIDKTKIGQPVKGIPDVWIRRQRIEEGDSEELKKQKELLNRCVIGRKPYFFRHRYADSKKEHDNYRKSRDVVCQSLFGLTLEELLNAPRKTQAQKDWLKNYYEFSPLVESDSPMNLVCRQIEGVDFEITEKFRNEKTWNPEVYLSETVEGWMDYYPEVTKCYDRYLRDVVSARVQSSVPFDKERAVTKLRESLSFICSNPVIVANCLVRYLLIDKPRKDLELFWAAYGRELVRAAAQKNAGVLMFPFPERDGDIQYLGKKYRRFPVDDVFWSLPYHFRMEHLWDLWDKTHGKVSKEAHGQVFREDDKY
;
A
#
# COMPACT_ATOMS: atom_id res chain seq x y z
N ARG A 1 -8.31 -5.44 15.97
CA ARG A 1 -7.06 -5.93 16.61
C ARG A 1 -5.84 -5.28 15.97
N GLU A 2 -5.59 -5.46 14.69
CA GLU A 2 -4.51 -4.76 13.97
C GLU A 2 -4.61 -3.24 14.04
N SER A 3 -5.82 -2.69 14.00
CA SER A 3 -6.04 -1.26 14.09
C SER A 3 -5.60 -0.71 15.46
N ILE A 4 -5.96 -1.39 16.55
CA ILE A 4 -5.55 -0.98 17.91
C ILE A 4 -4.05 -1.10 18.08
N GLN A 5 -3.42 -2.18 17.61
CA GLN A 5 -1.97 -2.34 17.63
C GLN A 5 -1.26 -1.25 16.82
N ARG A 6 -1.79 -0.90 15.63
CA ARG A 6 -1.27 0.21 14.84
C ARG A 6 -1.46 1.56 15.51
N PHE A 7 -2.59 1.76 16.22
CA PHE A 7 -2.84 2.96 17.01
C PHE A 7 -1.87 3.10 18.18
N LEU A 8 -1.58 2.01 18.87
CA LEU A 8 -0.60 2.02 19.97
C LEU A 8 0.83 2.29 19.47
N LYS A 9 1.16 1.92 18.23
CA LYS A 9 2.46 2.20 17.59
C LYS A 9 2.66 3.67 17.19
N SER A 10 1.58 4.45 16.99
CA SER A 10 1.73 5.82 16.51
C SER A 10 1.99 6.77 17.68
N ASP A 11 3.26 6.98 18.00
CA ASP A 11 3.66 7.91 19.08
C ASP A 11 3.35 9.37 18.74
N ASP A 12 3.25 9.71 17.44
CA ASP A 12 3.25 11.08 16.96
C ASP A 12 1.85 11.68 16.72
N LYS A 13 0.77 10.89 16.80
CA LYS A 13 -0.56 11.35 16.40
C LYS A 13 -1.55 11.43 17.56
N TRP A 14 -1.58 12.56 18.23
CA TRP A 14 -2.47 12.80 19.36
C TRP A 14 -3.95 12.60 19.06
N TRP A 15 -4.43 12.92 17.88
CA TRP A 15 -5.82 12.70 17.51
C TRP A 15 -6.23 11.21 17.51
N ILE A 16 -5.30 10.29 17.23
CA ILE A 16 -5.53 8.85 17.37
C ILE A 16 -5.66 8.48 18.85
N LYS A 17 -4.78 9.04 19.70
CA LYS A 17 -4.82 8.82 21.15
C LYS A 17 -6.13 9.35 21.75
N ALA A 18 -6.65 10.48 21.23
CA ALA A 18 -7.94 11.01 21.64
C ALA A 18 -9.11 10.05 21.34
N LEU A 19 -9.13 9.45 20.13
CA LEU A 19 -10.14 8.44 19.77
C LEU A 19 -10.14 7.22 20.69
N ILE A 20 -8.96 6.81 21.14
CA ILE A 20 -8.81 5.69 22.06
C ILE A 20 -9.28 6.12 23.46
N ALA A 21 -8.88 7.32 23.90
CA ALA A 21 -9.22 7.84 25.23
C ALA A 21 -10.73 8.12 25.39
N ASN A 22 -11.37 8.62 24.33
CA ASN A 22 -12.81 8.92 24.37
C ASN A 22 -13.43 8.76 22.97
N PRO A 23 -14.35 7.78 22.76
CA PRO A 23 -15.03 7.55 21.48
C PRO A 23 -15.81 8.76 20.96
N GLU A 24 -16.27 9.67 21.83
CA GLU A 24 -16.96 10.91 21.41
C GLU A 24 -16.07 11.81 20.55
N CYS A 25 -14.74 11.71 20.67
CA CYS A 25 -13.79 12.40 19.83
C CYS A 25 -13.91 12.00 18.33
N ALA A 26 -14.55 10.87 18.02
CA ALA A 26 -14.86 10.49 16.64
C ALA A 26 -15.82 11.47 15.95
N LYS A 27 -16.56 12.27 16.70
CA LYS A 27 -17.47 13.30 16.20
C LYS A 27 -16.77 14.63 15.87
N ASP A 28 -15.52 14.82 16.36
CA ASP A 28 -14.71 16.01 16.07
C ASP A 28 -14.49 16.17 14.55
N PRO A 29 -14.88 17.32 13.93
CA PRO A 29 -14.72 17.55 12.51
C PRO A 29 -13.27 17.40 12.01
N TYR A 30 -12.26 17.76 12.81
CA TYR A 30 -10.86 17.59 12.47
C TYR A 30 -10.48 16.11 12.45
N ILE A 31 -10.81 15.36 13.49
CA ILE A 31 -10.54 13.92 13.60
C ILE A 31 -11.27 13.18 12.48
N ARG A 32 -12.53 13.50 12.21
CA ARG A 32 -13.30 12.96 11.08
C ARG A 32 -12.63 13.22 9.74
N SER A 33 -12.08 14.43 9.55
CA SER A 33 -11.31 14.73 8.34
C SER A 33 -10.09 13.82 8.22
N LYS A 34 -9.33 13.62 9.30
CA LYS A 34 -8.15 12.73 9.30
C LYS A 34 -8.52 11.26 9.04
N ILE A 35 -9.61 10.76 9.64
CA ILE A 35 -10.12 9.39 9.39
C ILE A 35 -10.53 9.26 7.91
N ARG A 36 -11.25 10.24 7.37
CA ARG A 36 -11.66 10.26 5.97
C ARG A 36 -10.47 10.27 5.03
N ASP A 37 -9.44 11.06 5.33
CA ASP A 37 -8.22 11.12 4.52
C ASP A 37 -7.47 9.78 4.55
N LEU A 38 -7.41 9.11 5.71
CA LEU A 38 -6.86 7.75 5.82
C LEU A 38 -7.68 6.74 5.00
N ALA A 39 -9.00 6.78 5.12
CA ALA A 39 -9.89 5.90 4.36
C ALA A 39 -9.72 6.12 2.85
N ARG A 40 -9.73 7.38 2.40
CA ARG A 40 -9.51 7.74 0.99
C ARG A 40 -8.14 7.30 0.47
N ASN A 41 -7.09 7.51 1.24
CA ASN A 41 -5.76 7.04 0.86
C ASN A 41 -5.73 5.51 0.75
N ARG A 42 -6.39 4.81 1.67
CA ARG A 42 -6.49 3.35 1.64
C ARG A 42 -7.29 2.84 0.43
N ILE A 43 -8.42 3.48 0.15
CA ILE A 43 -9.24 3.18 -1.03
C ILE A 43 -8.44 3.46 -2.31
N LYS A 44 -7.76 4.60 -2.38
CA LYS A 44 -6.89 4.94 -3.51
C LYS A 44 -5.77 3.92 -3.73
N SER A 45 -5.11 3.48 -2.64
CA SER A 45 -4.10 2.41 -2.71
C SER A 45 -4.71 1.10 -3.22
N ALA A 46 -5.88 0.71 -2.70
CA ALA A 46 -6.57 -0.50 -3.14
C ALA A 46 -6.99 -0.42 -4.62
N CYS A 47 -7.46 0.75 -5.11
CA CYS A 47 -7.73 0.97 -6.54
C CYS A 47 -6.48 0.79 -7.43
N MET A 48 -5.29 0.92 -6.86
CA MET A 48 -4.01 0.68 -7.55
C MET A 48 -3.48 -0.76 -7.38
N GLY A 49 -4.23 -1.63 -6.70
CA GLY A 49 -3.85 -3.01 -6.44
C GLY A 49 -3.06 -3.25 -5.15
N GLU A 50 -2.85 -2.21 -4.32
CA GLU A 50 -2.21 -2.36 -3.01
C GLU A 50 -3.19 -2.98 -2.01
N ILE A 51 -3.42 -4.29 -2.14
CA ILE A 51 -4.36 -5.05 -1.31
C ILE A 51 -3.60 -5.67 -0.14
N ILE A 52 -4.17 -5.57 1.08
CA ILE A 52 -3.61 -6.25 2.25
C ILE A 52 -4.09 -7.69 2.25
N VAL A 53 -3.12 -8.60 2.29
CA VAL A 53 -3.36 -10.03 2.47
C VAL A 53 -2.54 -10.55 3.67
N PRO A 54 -2.99 -11.61 4.35
CA PRO A 54 -2.16 -12.29 5.34
C PRO A 54 -0.89 -12.82 4.67
N GLY A 55 0.27 -12.41 5.18
CA GLY A 55 1.53 -12.81 4.58
C GLY A 55 2.72 -12.24 5.35
N ASN A 56 3.91 -12.58 4.89
CA ASN A 56 5.14 -12.01 5.41
C ASN A 56 6.21 -11.94 4.32
N PHE A 57 7.30 -11.27 4.64
CA PHE A 57 8.52 -11.26 3.83
C PHE A 57 9.54 -12.18 4.46
N GLN A 58 10.17 -13.02 3.64
CA GLN A 58 11.17 -13.99 4.08
C GLN A 58 12.43 -13.88 3.22
N VAL A 59 13.58 -14.09 3.86
CA VAL A 59 14.88 -14.11 3.17
C VAL A 59 15.04 -15.44 2.44
N LEU A 60 15.48 -15.39 1.19
CA LEU A 60 15.81 -16.60 0.43
C LEU A 60 17.06 -17.28 1.01
N VAL A 61 16.98 -18.57 1.23
CA VAL A 61 18.08 -19.38 1.75
C VAL A 61 18.12 -20.69 0.95
N SER A 62 19.26 -20.97 0.35
CA SER A 62 19.52 -22.31 -0.22
C SER A 62 19.56 -23.33 0.91
N ASP A 63 19.26 -24.60 0.59
CA ASP A 63 19.23 -25.70 1.57
C ASP A 63 20.51 -25.71 2.44
N PRO A 64 20.44 -25.32 3.73
CA PRO A 64 21.64 -25.22 4.57
C PRO A 64 22.23 -26.58 4.95
N TYR A 65 21.42 -27.65 4.89
CA TYR A 65 21.93 -29.01 5.11
C TYR A 65 22.78 -29.47 3.93
N ALA A 66 22.31 -29.24 2.70
CA ALA A 66 23.10 -29.49 1.49
C ALA A 66 24.39 -28.67 1.45
N MET A 67 24.33 -27.41 1.89
CA MET A 67 25.53 -26.57 2.02
C MET A 67 26.56 -27.20 2.95
N MET A 68 26.14 -27.74 4.09
CA MET A 68 27.06 -28.43 5.03
C MET A 68 27.61 -29.73 4.45
N GLU A 69 26.79 -30.48 3.72
CA GLU A 69 27.28 -31.69 2.99
C GLU A 69 28.38 -31.30 2.01
N HIS A 70 28.18 -30.22 1.23
CA HIS A 70 29.19 -29.72 0.30
C HIS A 70 30.49 -29.29 1.00
N VAL A 71 30.39 -28.54 2.11
CA VAL A 71 31.56 -28.11 2.91
C VAL A 71 32.33 -29.29 3.48
N CYS A 72 31.63 -30.38 3.81
CA CYS A 72 32.23 -31.63 4.29
C CYS A 72 32.76 -32.56 3.17
N GLY A 73 32.70 -32.12 1.90
CA GLY A 73 33.14 -32.93 0.75
C GLY A 73 32.17 -34.07 0.40
N ILE A 74 30.94 -34.03 0.89
CA ILE A 74 29.86 -34.96 0.57
C ILE A 74 29.05 -34.36 -0.58
N GLU A 75 28.55 -35.22 -1.47
CA GLU A 75 27.64 -34.75 -2.53
C GLU A 75 26.37 -34.14 -1.92
N PRO A 76 26.05 -32.87 -2.24
CA PRO A 76 24.91 -32.20 -1.63
C PRO A 76 23.58 -32.86 -2.04
N LYS A 77 22.82 -33.33 -1.07
CA LYS A 77 21.46 -33.85 -1.26
C LYS A 77 20.41 -32.98 -0.55
N GLY A 78 20.79 -32.48 0.61
CA GLY A 78 19.92 -31.67 1.44
C GLY A 78 18.75 -32.42 2.07
N LEU A 79 17.79 -31.68 2.58
CA LEU A 79 16.56 -32.24 3.16
C LEU A 79 15.32 -31.87 2.34
N LEU A 80 15.47 -31.02 1.31
CA LEU A 80 14.39 -30.58 0.42
C LEU A 80 14.54 -31.26 -0.93
N GLY A 81 13.47 -31.93 -1.39
CA GLY A 81 13.39 -32.46 -2.73
C GLY A 81 13.05 -31.35 -3.77
N PRO A 82 13.09 -31.69 -5.07
CA PRO A 82 12.65 -30.78 -6.12
C PRO A 82 11.19 -30.31 -5.91
N GLY A 83 10.96 -28.99 -5.95
CA GLY A 83 9.64 -28.40 -5.70
C GLY A 83 9.16 -28.47 -4.25
N GLU A 84 10.05 -28.83 -3.33
CA GLU A 84 9.79 -28.80 -1.89
C GLU A 84 10.48 -27.61 -1.24
N TYR A 85 9.77 -26.96 -0.31
CA TYR A 85 10.23 -25.77 0.37
C TYR A 85 10.02 -25.89 1.87
N TYR A 86 10.75 -25.12 2.64
CA TYR A 86 10.56 -25.05 4.08
C TYR A 86 10.48 -23.61 4.57
N SER A 87 9.49 -23.33 5.39
CA SER A 87 9.37 -22.05 6.10
C SER A 87 8.93 -22.31 7.54
N ASN A 88 9.80 -22.02 8.51
CA ASN A 88 9.44 -22.15 9.91
C ASN A 88 8.21 -21.29 10.28
N TYR A 89 8.14 -20.07 9.74
CA TYR A 89 7.02 -19.15 9.99
C TYR A 89 5.66 -19.78 9.63
N TRP A 90 5.56 -20.38 8.45
CA TRP A 90 4.32 -20.98 7.96
C TRP A 90 4.06 -22.36 8.58
N ASN A 91 5.11 -23.16 8.77
CA ASN A 91 4.99 -24.49 9.40
C ASN A 91 4.48 -24.40 10.85
N GLU A 92 4.92 -23.41 11.63
CA GLU A 92 4.39 -23.15 12.98
C GLU A 92 2.89 -22.76 12.97
N ARG A 93 2.37 -22.28 11.85
CA ARG A 93 0.96 -21.90 11.63
C ARG A 93 0.13 -23.01 10.96
N GLY A 94 0.72 -24.17 10.71
CA GLY A 94 0.05 -25.30 10.07
C GLY A 94 -0.27 -25.08 8.59
N VAL A 95 0.39 -24.11 7.93
CA VAL A 95 0.22 -23.83 6.50
C VAL A 95 1.15 -24.72 5.69
N THR A 96 0.62 -25.36 4.66
CA THR A 96 1.36 -26.31 3.79
C THR A 96 1.57 -25.82 2.38
N ILE A 97 0.87 -24.77 1.96
CA ILE A 97 0.96 -24.20 0.61
C ILE A 97 0.93 -22.69 0.75
N VAL A 98 1.84 -22.01 0.05
CA VAL A 98 1.88 -20.56 -0.03
C VAL A 98 2.13 -20.10 -1.47
N ASP A 99 1.59 -18.95 -1.82
CA ASP A 99 2.01 -18.21 -3.00
C ASP A 99 3.25 -17.38 -2.66
N THR A 100 4.22 -17.37 -3.56
CA THR A 100 5.50 -16.69 -3.38
C THR A 100 5.80 -15.79 -4.56
N MET A 101 6.29 -14.58 -4.30
CA MET A 101 6.57 -13.59 -5.31
C MET A 101 7.68 -12.62 -4.89
N ARG A 102 8.38 -12.07 -5.86
CA ARG A 102 9.36 -11.01 -5.66
C ARG A 102 9.12 -9.85 -6.62
N SER A 103 9.07 -8.64 -6.10
CA SER A 103 8.99 -7.44 -6.95
C SER A 103 10.38 -7.03 -7.47
N PRO A 104 10.44 -6.48 -8.67
CA PRO A 104 9.34 -6.17 -9.59
C PRO A 104 8.93 -7.37 -10.46
N MET A 105 7.62 -7.55 -10.70
CA MET A 105 7.07 -8.62 -11.52
C MET A 105 6.53 -8.06 -12.84
N THR A 106 6.80 -8.75 -13.93
CA THR A 106 6.37 -8.35 -15.27
C THR A 106 5.69 -9.45 -16.06
N TYR A 107 5.90 -10.70 -15.66
CA TYR A 107 5.28 -11.85 -16.31
C TYR A 107 4.79 -12.89 -15.29
N ARG A 108 3.79 -13.65 -15.65
CA ARG A 108 3.09 -14.57 -14.75
C ARG A 108 3.92 -15.76 -14.27
N CYS A 109 5.02 -16.12 -14.97
CA CYS A 109 5.95 -17.15 -14.49
C CYS A 109 6.72 -16.76 -13.22
N GLU A 110 6.66 -15.49 -12.82
CA GLU A 110 7.32 -14.96 -11.63
C GLU A 110 6.49 -15.18 -10.34
N HIS A 111 5.34 -15.85 -10.44
CA HIS A 111 4.56 -16.38 -9.34
C HIS A 111 4.84 -17.87 -9.16
N VAL A 112 5.18 -18.27 -7.92
CA VAL A 112 5.45 -19.69 -7.62
C VAL A 112 4.60 -20.13 -6.43
N VAL A 113 3.76 -21.14 -6.65
CA VAL A 113 3.04 -21.82 -5.56
C VAL A 113 3.98 -22.83 -4.92
N ALA A 114 4.36 -22.59 -3.69
CA ALA A 114 5.33 -23.38 -2.96
C ALA A 114 4.65 -24.38 -1.99
N LYS A 115 4.98 -25.66 -2.13
CA LYS A 115 4.57 -26.72 -1.21
C LYS A 115 5.55 -26.81 -0.05
N LEU A 116 5.10 -26.48 1.14
CA LEU A 116 5.91 -26.53 2.34
C LEU A 116 5.93 -27.93 2.92
N ILE A 117 7.11 -28.43 3.24
CA ILE A 117 7.26 -29.70 3.92
C ILE A 117 7.57 -29.51 5.39
N ARG A 118 7.10 -30.46 6.20
CA ARG A 118 7.38 -30.56 7.63
C ARG A 118 7.55 -32.02 8.01
N ASN A 119 8.73 -32.42 8.43
CA ASN A 119 9.03 -33.75 8.90
C ASN A 119 10.07 -33.70 10.04
N GLU A 120 10.35 -34.81 10.68
CA GLU A 120 11.27 -34.90 11.83
C GLU A 120 12.67 -34.34 11.50
N ARG A 121 13.19 -34.60 10.30
CA ARG A 121 14.52 -34.11 9.90
C ARG A 121 14.53 -32.60 9.68
N THR A 122 13.52 -32.05 8.97
CA THR A 122 13.43 -30.59 8.74
C THR A 122 13.17 -29.84 10.04
N GLU A 123 12.34 -30.38 10.95
CA GLU A 123 12.13 -29.78 12.27
C GLU A 123 13.40 -29.80 13.13
N LYS A 124 14.20 -30.88 13.03
CA LYS A 124 15.46 -30.94 13.75
C LYS A 124 16.44 -29.88 13.32
N TRP A 125 16.60 -29.66 12.02
CA TRP A 125 17.70 -28.85 11.48
C TRP A 125 17.26 -27.44 11.08
N TYR A 126 16.05 -27.23 10.50
CA TYR A 126 15.62 -25.97 9.92
C TYR A 126 14.77 -25.08 10.84
N ARG A 127 14.26 -25.60 11.98
CA ARG A 127 13.42 -24.82 12.92
C ARG A 127 14.08 -23.54 13.44
N TYR A 128 15.39 -23.42 13.34
CA TYR A 128 16.13 -22.24 13.76
C TYR A 128 16.17 -21.15 12.67
N CYS A 129 15.88 -21.48 11.43
CA CYS A 129 15.77 -20.53 10.32
C CYS A 129 14.44 -19.77 10.38
N LYS A 130 14.27 -18.90 11.38
CA LYS A 130 13.00 -18.23 11.68
C LYS A 130 12.51 -17.28 10.57
N LEU A 131 13.43 -16.63 9.86
CA LEU A 131 13.15 -15.63 8.82
C LEU A 131 13.43 -16.15 7.41
N GLY A 132 13.91 -17.38 7.28
CA GLY A 132 14.32 -17.97 6.02
C GLY A 132 13.17 -18.68 5.31
N PHE A 133 13.16 -18.55 3.99
CA PHE A 133 12.43 -19.40 3.07
C PHE A 133 13.43 -20.30 2.36
N LEU A 134 13.43 -21.58 2.70
CA LEU A 134 14.46 -22.52 2.28
C LEU A 134 14.03 -23.21 0.99
N VAL A 135 14.97 -23.30 0.05
CA VAL A 135 14.80 -23.83 -1.31
C VAL A 135 15.75 -25.01 -1.51
N ASN A 136 15.35 -25.97 -2.32
CA ASN A 136 16.21 -27.09 -2.70
C ASN A 136 17.55 -26.60 -3.25
N TRP A 137 18.64 -27.31 -2.93
CA TRP A 137 20.00 -26.96 -3.36
C TRP A 137 20.16 -26.82 -4.89
N TYR A 138 19.45 -27.65 -5.65
CA TYR A 138 19.44 -27.64 -7.11
C TYR A 138 18.24 -26.87 -7.68
N GLY A 139 17.46 -26.18 -6.85
CA GLY A 139 16.32 -25.40 -7.28
C GLY A 139 16.74 -24.23 -8.15
N HIS A 140 15.92 -23.91 -9.13
CA HIS A 140 16.14 -22.80 -10.07
C HIS A 140 15.06 -21.70 -9.92
N GLU A 141 14.30 -21.74 -8.85
CA GLU A 141 13.19 -20.82 -8.57
C GLU A 141 13.64 -19.37 -8.42
N THR A 142 14.93 -19.12 -8.10
CA THR A 142 15.50 -17.78 -8.07
C THR A 142 15.33 -17.05 -9.41
N VAL A 143 15.35 -17.79 -10.52
CA VAL A 143 15.10 -17.22 -11.85
C VAL A 143 13.65 -16.74 -11.97
N ASN A 144 12.68 -17.50 -11.44
CA ASN A 144 11.27 -17.10 -11.39
C ASN A 144 11.07 -15.89 -10.48
N TRP A 145 11.81 -15.77 -9.39
CA TRP A 145 11.75 -14.61 -8.49
C TRP A 145 12.64 -13.46 -8.97
N ALA A 146 12.39 -13.01 -10.20
CA ALA A 146 13.07 -11.87 -10.83
C ALA A 146 14.62 -11.95 -10.79
N GLY A 147 15.16 -13.16 -10.99
CA GLY A 147 16.60 -13.39 -10.96
C GLY A 147 17.23 -13.09 -9.59
N SER A 148 16.53 -13.46 -8.51
CA SER A 148 17.04 -13.31 -7.14
C SER A 148 18.32 -14.12 -6.92
N ASP A 149 19.12 -13.69 -5.95
CA ASP A 149 20.31 -14.41 -5.52
C ASP A 149 20.32 -14.61 -3.97
N TRP A 150 21.40 -15.14 -3.44
CA TRP A 150 21.51 -15.55 -2.03
C TRP A 150 22.13 -14.47 -1.14
N ASP A 151 22.15 -13.22 -1.57
CA ASP A 151 22.71 -12.06 -0.87
C ASP A 151 21.71 -11.29 -0.01
N TYR A 152 20.77 -11.99 0.64
CA TYR A 152 19.65 -11.47 1.41
C TYR A 152 18.46 -11.01 0.58
N ASP A 153 18.30 -11.50 -0.63
CA ASP A 153 17.08 -11.27 -1.38
C ASP A 153 15.84 -11.76 -0.61
N ILE A 154 14.77 -10.99 -0.71
CA ILE A 154 13.55 -11.17 0.08
C ILE A 154 12.37 -11.44 -0.87
N ILE A 155 11.62 -12.49 -0.57
CA ILE A 155 10.36 -12.79 -1.23
C ILE A 155 9.16 -12.48 -0.32
N ALA A 156 8.06 -12.07 -0.92
CA ALA A 156 6.76 -12.02 -0.28
C ALA A 156 6.12 -13.41 -0.32
N THR A 157 5.54 -13.83 0.80
CA THR A 157 4.83 -15.10 0.91
C THR A 157 3.44 -14.90 1.49
N THR A 158 2.42 -15.58 0.97
CA THR A 158 1.04 -15.50 1.48
C THR A 158 0.33 -16.85 1.42
N SER A 159 -0.49 -17.12 2.43
CA SER A 159 -1.41 -18.26 2.46
C SER A 159 -2.83 -17.90 1.99
N ASN A 160 -3.01 -16.74 1.40
CA ASN A 160 -4.31 -16.33 0.91
C ASN A 160 -4.77 -17.23 -0.25
N LYS A 161 -5.88 -17.95 -0.05
CA LYS A 161 -6.38 -18.92 -1.03
C LYS A 161 -6.68 -18.29 -2.40
N THR A 162 -7.23 -17.09 -2.44
CA THR A 162 -7.55 -16.40 -3.71
C THR A 162 -6.28 -16.08 -4.49
N MET A 163 -5.18 -15.73 -3.79
CA MET A 163 -3.89 -15.50 -4.43
C MET A 163 -3.32 -16.81 -5.00
N ILE A 164 -3.32 -17.87 -4.19
CA ILE A 164 -2.83 -19.20 -4.58
C ILE A 164 -3.61 -19.75 -5.78
N ASP A 165 -4.95 -19.70 -5.74
CA ASP A 165 -5.82 -20.18 -6.82
C ASP A 165 -5.69 -19.35 -8.11
N GLY A 166 -5.22 -18.11 -8.00
CA GLY A 166 -5.02 -17.19 -9.14
C GLY A 166 -3.69 -17.35 -9.87
N VAL A 167 -2.77 -18.15 -9.36
CA VAL A 167 -1.47 -18.39 -10.00
C VAL A 167 -1.67 -19.28 -11.22
N TYR A 168 -1.08 -18.88 -12.36
CA TYR A 168 -1.07 -19.71 -13.57
C TYR A 168 -0.14 -20.90 -13.35
N PRO A 169 -0.64 -22.13 -13.39
CA PRO A 169 0.22 -23.31 -13.32
C PRO A 169 1.03 -23.47 -14.63
N ASP A 170 2.15 -24.14 -14.53
CA ASP A 170 2.96 -24.63 -15.66
C ASP A 170 3.47 -23.54 -16.63
N GLU A 171 3.60 -22.30 -16.16
CA GLU A 171 4.24 -21.28 -16.97
C GLU A 171 5.73 -21.54 -17.13
N LEU A 172 6.19 -21.49 -18.35
CA LEU A 172 7.61 -21.61 -18.66
C LEU A 172 8.38 -20.43 -18.06
N THR A 173 9.47 -20.73 -17.40
CA THR A 173 10.37 -19.72 -16.86
C THR A 173 10.99 -18.93 -18.01
N VAL A 174 10.89 -17.61 -17.95
CA VAL A 174 11.49 -16.71 -18.92
C VAL A 174 12.83 -16.22 -18.37
N THR A 175 13.89 -16.57 -19.07
CA THR A 175 15.26 -16.20 -18.69
C THR A 175 16.05 -15.65 -19.88
N TYR A 176 17.23 -15.11 -19.62
CA TYR A 176 18.16 -14.67 -20.64
C TYR A 176 19.60 -15.01 -20.23
N ASP A 177 20.47 -15.20 -21.21
CA ASP A 177 21.91 -15.35 -20.97
C ASP A 177 22.53 -13.98 -20.68
N ALA A 178 22.98 -13.78 -19.46
CA ALA A 178 23.67 -12.55 -19.09
C ALA A 178 25.05 -12.50 -19.77
N PRO A 179 25.39 -11.41 -20.47
CA PRO A 179 26.70 -11.26 -21.06
C PRO A 179 27.76 -11.19 -19.94
N LYS A 180 28.90 -11.83 -20.16
CA LYS A 180 30.01 -11.80 -19.20
C LYS A 180 30.51 -10.36 -19.01
N PRO A 181 30.67 -9.88 -17.77
CA PRO A 181 31.19 -8.55 -17.51
C PRO A 181 32.64 -8.41 -18.00
N LYS A 182 32.99 -7.24 -18.52
CA LYS A 182 34.38 -6.93 -18.87
C LYS A 182 35.17 -6.66 -17.59
N LYS A 183 36.31 -7.30 -17.46
CA LYS A 183 37.26 -6.98 -16.39
C LYS A 183 38.03 -5.71 -16.78
N ILE A 184 37.96 -4.70 -15.94
CA ILE A 184 38.70 -3.44 -16.10
C ILE A 184 39.45 -3.13 -14.79
N ILE A 185 40.54 -2.37 -14.91
CA ILE A 185 41.20 -1.79 -13.75
C ILE A 185 40.60 -0.39 -13.57
N PHE A 186 39.94 -0.18 -12.44
CA PHE A 186 39.27 1.09 -12.17
C PHE A 186 40.26 2.21 -11.87
N ASP A 187 40.05 3.36 -12.50
CA ASP A 187 40.60 4.64 -12.07
C ASP A 187 39.45 5.55 -11.52
N GLU A 188 39.79 6.75 -11.07
CA GLU A 188 38.83 7.69 -10.50
C GLU A 188 37.77 8.13 -11.51
N LYS A 189 38.15 8.23 -12.79
CA LYS A 189 37.23 8.57 -13.88
C LYS A 189 36.24 7.43 -14.16
N ASP A 190 36.71 6.19 -14.12
CA ASP A 190 35.86 5.01 -14.31
C ASP A 190 34.82 4.88 -13.19
N LEU A 191 35.19 5.22 -11.94
CA LEU A 191 34.24 5.26 -10.82
C LEU A 191 33.15 6.30 -11.04
N PHE A 192 33.50 7.50 -11.47
CA PHE A 192 32.52 8.56 -11.79
C PHE A 192 31.59 8.17 -12.94
N GLU A 193 32.11 7.58 -14.01
CA GLU A 193 31.27 7.12 -15.13
C GLU A 193 30.39 5.93 -14.71
N ALA A 194 30.83 5.05 -13.82
CA ALA A 194 30.03 3.97 -13.26
C ALA A 194 28.88 4.52 -12.41
N ASP A 195 29.12 5.50 -11.55
CA ASP A 195 28.10 6.19 -10.77
C ASP A 195 27.05 6.85 -11.68
N LYS A 196 27.53 7.63 -12.66
CA LYS A 196 26.67 8.27 -13.66
C LYS A 196 25.85 7.25 -14.46
N PHE A 197 26.43 6.11 -14.82
CA PHE A 197 25.76 5.01 -15.52
C PHE A 197 24.67 4.36 -14.65
N SER A 198 24.84 4.33 -13.32
CA SER A 198 23.87 3.77 -12.38
C SER A 198 22.59 4.60 -12.31
N PHE A 199 22.66 5.92 -12.55
CA PHE A 199 21.50 6.79 -12.54
C PHE A 199 20.54 6.47 -13.71
N GLY A 200 19.23 6.69 -13.47
CA GLY A 200 18.22 6.56 -14.50
C GLY A 200 17.73 5.12 -14.72
N SER A 201 17.04 4.57 -13.74
CA SER A 201 16.40 3.26 -13.87
C SER A 201 15.23 3.30 -14.87
N ILE A 202 15.22 2.37 -15.82
CA ILE A 202 14.11 2.14 -16.77
C ILE A 202 13.13 1.04 -16.29
N ILE A 203 13.40 0.40 -15.14
CA ILE A 203 12.61 -0.70 -14.57
C ILE A 203 11.13 -0.32 -14.50
N GLY A 204 10.82 0.84 -13.89
CA GLY A 204 9.43 1.30 -13.77
C GLY A 204 8.73 1.53 -15.12
N SER A 205 9.48 1.95 -16.15
CA SER A 205 8.94 2.10 -17.50
C SER A 205 8.58 0.74 -18.10
N ILE A 206 9.44 -0.27 -17.96
CA ILE A 206 9.22 -1.63 -18.45
C ILE A 206 8.01 -2.25 -17.74
N THR A 207 7.96 -2.19 -16.41
CA THR A 207 6.84 -2.70 -15.59
C THR A 207 5.51 -2.06 -15.99
N ASN A 208 5.50 -0.74 -16.21
CA ASN A 208 4.29 -0.05 -16.67
C ASN A 208 3.84 -0.53 -18.06
N LYS A 209 4.76 -0.85 -18.98
CA LYS A 209 4.39 -1.38 -20.30
C LYS A 209 3.88 -2.81 -20.24
N SER A 210 4.45 -3.64 -19.39
CA SER A 210 3.89 -4.96 -19.08
C SER A 210 2.46 -4.84 -18.55
N THR A 211 2.22 -3.94 -17.59
CA THR A 211 0.87 -3.68 -17.07
C THR A 211 -0.11 -3.20 -18.14
N ASN A 212 0.34 -2.36 -19.08
CA ASN A 212 -0.47 -1.94 -20.22
C ASN A 212 -0.82 -3.12 -21.14
N ALA A 213 0.13 -4.02 -21.37
CA ALA A 213 -0.08 -5.23 -22.19
C ALA A 213 -1.12 -6.16 -21.53
N TYR A 214 -1.05 -6.38 -20.22
CA TYR A 214 -2.05 -7.15 -19.49
C TYR A 214 -3.44 -6.51 -19.53
N ALA A 215 -3.55 -5.19 -19.58
CA ALA A 215 -4.84 -4.52 -19.71
C ALA A 215 -5.40 -4.63 -21.14
N LEU A 216 -4.54 -4.69 -22.16
CA LEU A 216 -4.95 -4.82 -23.56
C LEU A 216 -5.33 -6.26 -23.92
N LEU A 217 -4.66 -7.25 -23.35
CA LEU A 217 -4.80 -8.66 -23.73
C LEU A 217 -6.25 -9.16 -23.74
N PRO A 218 -7.10 -8.88 -22.71
CA PRO A 218 -8.50 -9.32 -22.74
C PRO A 218 -9.31 -8.77 -23.92
N LEU A 219 -9.06 -7.53 -24.35
CA LEU A 219 -9.73 -6.94 -25.51
C LEU A 219 -9.32 -7.63 -26.81
N ILE A 220 -8.04 -7.97 -26.93
CA ILE A 220 -7.50 -8.69 -28.08
C ILE A 220 -8.06 -10.12 -28.12
N GLU A 221 -8.10 -10.80 -26.98
CA GLU A 221 -8.66 -12.15 -26.89
C GLU A 221 -10.16 -12.20 -27.20
N GLU A 222 -10.91 -11.16 -26.81
CA GLU A 222 -12.34 -11.03 -27.10
C GLU A 222 -12.58 -10.77 -28.61
N GLU A 223 -11.77 -9.90 -29.24
CA GLU A 223 -11.98 -9.47 -30.64
C GLU A 223 -11.42 -10.50 -31.64
N TYR A 224 -10.27 -11.10 -31.37
CA TYR A 224 -9.53 -11.95 -32.30
C TYR A 224 -9.42 -13.43 -31.87
N GLY A 225 -9.70 -13.74 -30.60
CA GLY A 225 -9.56 -15.07 -30.01
C GLY A 225 -8.23 -15.27 -29.28
N LYS A 226 -8.22 -16.19 -28.30
CA LYS A 226 -7.06 -16.47 -27.44
C LYS A 226 -5.84 -17.01 -28.19
N ASP A 227 -6.07 -17.74 -29.25
CA ASP A 227 -5.02 -18.35 -30.09
C ASP A 227 -4.67 -17.51 -31.32
N SER A 228 -5.14 -16.28 -31.42
CA SER A 228 -4.87 -15.36 -32.51
C SER A 228 -3.40 -14.94 -32.57
N GLU A 229 -2.97 -14.46 -33.72
CA GLU A 229 -1.63 -13.92 -33.92
C GLU A 229 -1.42 -12.67 -33.02
N GLU A 230 -2.47 -11.86 -32.90
CA GLU A 230 -2.49 -10.68 -32.03
C GLU A 230 -2.28 -11.05 -30.54
N ALA A 231 -3.02 -12.04 -30.02
CA ALA A 231 -2.89 -12.49 -28.64
C ALA A 231 -1.48 -13.05 -28.36
N ARG A 232 -0.98 -13.91 -29.27
CA ARG A 232 0.40 -14.44 -29.19
C ARG A 232 1.44 -13.33 -29.21
N LEU A 233 1.25 -12.29 -30.03
CA LEU A 233 2.16 -11.15 -30.09
C LEU A 233 2.18 -10.37 -28.76
N ILE A 234 1.02 -10.15 -28.11
CA ILE A 234 0.96 -9.49 -26.80
C ILE A 234 1.67 -10.34 -25.74
N VAL A 235 1.42 -11.66 -25.69
CA VAL A 235 2.10 -12.58 -24.75
C VAL A 235 3.62 -12.56 -24.98
N SER A 236 4.08 -12.60 -26.24
CA SER A 236 5.50 -12.48 -26.55
C SER A 236 6.11 -11.15 -26.07
N ARG A 237 5.38 -10.04 -26.20
CA ARG A 237 5.83 -8.74 -25.65
C ARG A 237 5.92 -8.76 -24.12
N LEU A 238 5.00 -9.43 -23.42
CA LEU A 238 5.07 -9.62 -21.97
C LEU A 238 6.32 -10.40 -21.55
N GLN A 239 6.63 -11.51 -22.24
CA GLN A 239 7.84 -12.30 -22.02
C GLN A 239 9.10 -11.45 -22.28
N GLN A 240 9.11 -10.67 -23.36
CA GLN A 240 10.22 -9.77 -23.67
C GLN A 240 10.35 -8.63 -22.65
N CYS A 241 9.25 -8.16 -22.05
CA CYS A 241 9.30 -7.22 -20.91
C CYS A 241 9.99 -7.86 -19.69
N CYS A 242 9.73 -9.16 -19.42
CA CYS A 242 10.40 -9.88 -18.33
C CYS A 242 11.92 -9.93 -18.56
N VAL A 243 12.37 -10.31 -19.75
CA VAL A 243 13.79 -10.30 -20.14
C VAL A 243 14.39 -8.90 -20.03
N ALA A 244 13.69 -7.88 -20.53
CA ALA A 244 14.17 -6.50 -20.50
C ALA A 244 14.31 -5.99 -19.05
N GLN A 245 13.41 -6.41 -18.16
CA GLN A 245 13.43 -6.06 -16.76
C GLN A 245 14.62 -6.71 -16.03
N SER A 246 14.84 -8.01 -16.22
CA SER A 246 16.00 -8.71 -15.65
C SER A 246 17.30 -8.05 -16.10
N ARG A 247 17.44 -7.72 -17.38
CA ARG A 247 18.57 -6.94 -17.91
C ARG A 247 18.69 -5.55 -17.26
N ALA A 248 17.57 -4.90 -16.96
CA ALA A 248 17.59 -3.57 -16.35
C ALA A 248 17.99 -3.64 -14.86
N ILE A 249 17.67 -4.72 -14.17
CA ILE A 249 18.12 -4.99 -12.80
C ILE A 249 19.65 -5.23 -12.80
N ASP A 250 20.13 -6.05 -13.74
CA ASP A 250 21.54 -6.40 -13.84
C ASP A 250 22.41 -5.34 -14.53
N LYS A 251 21.82 -4.24 -14.99
CA LYS A 251 22.51 -3.17 -15.75
C LYS A 251 23.82 -2.74 -15.09
N THR A 252 23.79 -2.51 -13.78
CA THR A 252 24.98 -2.05 -13.03
C THR A 252 25.99 -3.17 -12.79
N LYS A 253 25.52 -4.41 -12.59
CA LYS A 253 26.39 -5.60 -12.42
C LYS A 253 27.14 -5.92 -13.72
N ILE A 254 26.49 -5.77 -14.87
CA ILE A 254 27.03 -6.15 -16.19
C ILE A 254 27.78 -4.99 -16.87
N GLY A 255 27.50 -3.73 -16.49
CA GLY A 255 28.10 -2.53 -17.09
C GLY A 255 27.67 -2.28 -18.55
N GLN A 256 26.52 -2.83 -18.99
CA GLN A 256 26.03 -2.65 -20.34
C GLN A 256 24.71 -1.87 -20.37
N PRO A 257 24.52 -0.94 -21.34
CA PRO A 257 23.29 -0.19 -21.46
C PRO A 257 22.13 -1.14 -21.86
N VAL A 258 20.99 -0.95 -21.23
CA VAL A 258 19.77 -1.69 -21.53
C VAL A 258 18.95 -0.91 -22.55
N LYS A 259 18.58 -1.55 -23.65
CA LYS A 259 17.64 -0.99 -24.62
C LYS A 259 16.25 -0.96 -23.98
N GLY A 260 15.59 0.19 -24.06
CA GLY A 260 14.20 0.33 -23.62
C GLY A 260 13.24 -0.48 -24.50
N ILE A 261 11.95 -0.38 -24.18
CA ILE A 261 10.88 -0.98 -24.96
C ILE A 261 10.85 -0.33 -26.35
N PRO A 262 10.80 -1.13 -27.46
CA PRO A 262 10.80 -0.60 -28.81
C PRO A 262 9.61 0.35 -29.07
N ASP A 263 9.86 1.45 -29.79
CA ASP A 263 8.81 2.44 -30.09
C ASP A 263 7.63 1.84 -30.86
N VAL A 264 7.87 0.85 -31.69
CA VAL A 264 6.82 0.13 -32.46
C VAL A 264 5.84 -0.66 -31.56
N TRP A 265 6.19 -0.89 -30.28
CA TRP A 265 5.25 -1.46 -29.30
C TRP A 265 4.38 -0.41 -28.63
N ILE A 266 4.81 0.85 -28.67
CA ILE A 266 4.23 1.94 -27.88
C ILE A 266 3.38 2.85 -28.74
N ARG A 267 3.76 3.02 -30.02
CA ARG A 267 3.13 3.95 -30.96
C ARG A 267 2.69 3.24 -32.21
N ARG A 268 1.55 3.67 -32.76
CA ARG A 268 1.08 3.20 -34.05
C ARG A 268 2.04 3.65 -35.17
N GLN A 269 2.31 2.76 -36.09
CA GLN A 269 3.08 3.05 -37.28
C GLN A 269 2.15 3.61 -38.37
N ARG A 270 2.63 4.58 -39.10
CA ARG A 270 1.91 5.09 -40.29
C ARG A 270 2.02 4.08 -41.42
N ILE A 271 0.88 3.73 -42.00
CA ILE A 271 0.80 2.95 -43.23
C ILE A 271 0.89 3.94 -44.38
N GLU A 272 1.85 3.73 -45.28
CA GLU A 272 2.10 4.61 -46.44
C GLU A 272 1.59 3.95 -47.72
N GLU A 273 1.22 4.77 -48.71
CA GLU A 273 0.70 4.26 -49.98
C GLU A 273 1.74 3.40 -50.71
N GLY A 274 3.04 3.68 -50.56
CA GLY A 274 4.14 2.93 -51.12
C GLY A 274 4.52 1.64 -50.39
N ASP A 275 3.88 1.30 -49.27
CA ASP A 275 4.14 0.05 -48.54
C ASP A 275 3.68 -1.15 -49.36
N SER A 276 4.48 -2.23 -49.37
CA SER A 276 4.03 -3.51 -49.93
C SER A 276 2.82 -4.04 -49.13
N GLU A 277 1.99 -4.87 -49.77
CA GLU A 277 0.81 -5.46 -49.09
C GLU A 277 1.20 -6.28 -47.87
N GLU A 278 2.35 -6.93 -47.87
CA GLU A 278 2.90 -7.67 -46.73
C GLU A 278 3.29 -6.72 -45.60
N LEU A 279 3.96 -5.61 -45.93
CA LEU A 279 4.34 -4.60 -44.95
C LEU A 279 3.11 -3.88 -44.35
N LYS A 280 2.07 -3.61 -45.17
CA LYS A 280 0.80 -3.05 -44.69
C LYS A 280 0.15 -3.99 -43.66
N LYS A 281 0.02 -5.29 -43.98
CA LYS A 281 -0.54 -6.30 -43.05
C LYS A 281 0.26 -6.38 -41.75
N GLN A 282 1.60 -6.37 -41.83
CA GLN A 282 2.46 -6.39 -40.68
C GLN A 282 2.28 -5.13 -39.81
N LYS A 283 2.22 -3.93 -40.39
CA LYS A 283 1.97 -2.69 -39.67
C LYS A 283 0.58 -2.67 -39.04
N GLU A 284 -0.45 -3.21 -39.73
CA GLU A 284 -1.79 -3.36 -39.18
C GLU A 284 -1.81 -4.25 -37.95
N LEU A 285 -1.19 -5.41 -37.97
CA LEU A 285 -1.05 -6.32 -36.85
C LEU A 285 -0.34 -5.63 -35.69
N LEU A 286 0.79 -4.99 -35.94
CA LEU A 286 1.54 -4.27 -34.90
C LEU A 286 0.73 -3.13 -34.29
N ASN A 287 -0.06 -2.40 -35.09
CA ASN A 287 -0.89 -1.29 -34.67
C ASN A 287 -2.08 -1.73 -33.80
N ARG A 288 -2.65 -2.92 -34.03
CA ARG A 288 -3.69 -3.52 -33.16
C ARG A 288 -3.13 -3.86 -31.77
N CYS A 289 -1.87 -4.24 -31.70
CA CYS A 289 -1.19 -4.71 -30.49
C CYS A 289 -0.38 -3.63 -29.76
N VAL A 290 -0.61 -2.34 -30.01
CA VAL A 290 0.13 -1.23 -29.34
C VAL A 290 -0.16 -1.16 -27.85
N ILE A 291 0.86 -1.30 -27.01
CA ILE A 291 0.79 -1.27 -25.54
C ILE A 291 1.12 0.11 -24.95
N GLY A 292 0.91 1.18 -25.71
CA GLY A 292 1.24 2.55 -25.32
C GLY A 292 0.31 3.11 -24.25
N ARG A 293 -0.98 2.78 -24.32
CA ARG A 293 -2.01 3.31 -23.42
C ARG A 293 -1.99 2.63 -22.06
N LYS A 294 -2.18 3.44 -21.02
CA LYS A 294 -2.25 2.95 -19.64
C LYS A 294 -3.62 2.32 -19.34
N PRO A 295 -3.70 1.34 -18.43
CA PRO A 295 -4.98 0.78 -17.97
C PRO A 295 -5.80 1.79 -17.15
N TYR A 296 -7.11 1.56 -17.06
CA TYR A 296 -8.05 2.43 -16.36
C TYR A 296 -7.65 2.73 -14.91
N PHE A 297 -7.21 1.74 -14.15
CA PHE A 297 -6.86 1.93 -12.73
C PHE A 297 -5.65 2.87 -12.52
N PHE A 298 -4.83 3.16 -13.56
CA PHE A 298 -3.74 4.13 -13.49
C PHE A 298 -4.22 5.58 -13.29
N ARG A 299 -5.51 5.87 -13.48
CA ARG A 299 -6.10 7.17 -13.10
C ARG A 299 -5.91 7.51 -11.62
N HIS A 300 -5.80 6.49 -10.76
CA HIS A 300 -5.56 6.68 -9.33
C HIS A 300 -4.08 6.91 -9.00
N ARG A 301 -3.18 6.50 -9.88
CA ARG A 301 -1.73 6.67 -9.71
C ARG A 301 -1.20 7.97 -10.30
N TYR A 302 -1.69 8.35 -11.48
CA TYR A 302 -1.18 9.51 -12.24
C TYR A 302 -2.29 10.56 -12.41
N ALA A 303 -2.09 11.74 -11.78
CA ALA A 303 -3.06 12.83 -11.81
C ALA A 303 -3.33 13.33 -13.25
N ASP A 304 -2.29 13.41 -14.10
CA ASP A 304 -2.42 13.82 -15.50
C ASP A 304 -3.26 12.82 -16.30
N SER A 305 -3.04 11.51 -16.10
CA SER A 305 -3.85 10.48 -16.76
C SER A 305 -5.31 10.54 -16.35
N LYS A 306 -5.58 10.83 -15.07
CA LYS A 306 -6.95 11.08 -14.59
C LYS A 306 -7.57 12.29 -15.26
N LYS A 307 -6.87 13.43 -15.27
CA LYS A 307 -7.36 14.68 -15.86
C LYS A 307 -7.65 14.53 -17.36
N GLU A 308 -6.75 13.88 -18.10
CA GLU A 308 -6.91 13.61 -19.53
C GLU A 308 -8.13 12.73 -19.80
N HIS A 309 -8.29 11.65 -19.04
CA HIS A 309 -9.42 10.75 -19.15
C HIS A 309 -10.75 11.44 -18.76
N ASP A 310 -10.79 12.21 -17.67
CA ASP A 310 -11.99 12.91 -17.24
C ASP A 310 -12.41 13.97 -18.28
N ASN A 311 -11.46 14.68 -18.90
CA ASN A 311 -11.74 15.63 -19.99
C ASN A 311 -12.25 14.92 -21.24
N TYR A 312 -11.65 13.77 -21.59
CA TYR A 312 -12.11 12.95 -22.70
C TYR A 312 -13.55 12.50 -22.49
N ARG A 313 -13.88 11.93 -21.33
CA ARG A 313 -15.25 11.51 -20.98
C ARG A 313 -16.25 12.66 -21.08
N LYS A 314 -15.93 13.83 -20.53
CA LYS A 314 -16.79 15.03 -20.63
C LYS A 314 -17.06 15.43 -22.08
N SER A 315 -16.03 15.45 -22.92
CA SER A 315 -16.20 15.78 -24.33
C SER A 315 -17.05 14.74 -25.09
N ARG A 316 -16.87 13.46 -24.77
CA ARG A 316 -17.66 12.37 -25.36
C ARG A 316 -19.10 12.33 -24.85
N ASP A 317 -19.34 12.73 -23.61
CA ASP A 317 -20.69 12.87 -23.05
C ASP A 317 -21.53 13.88 -23.84
N VAL A 318 -20.96 15.04 -24.15
CA VAL A 318 -21.62 16.06 -24.99
C VAL A 318 -21.96 15.51 -26.37
N VAL A 319 -21.04 14.78 -26.99
CA VAL A 319 -21.27 14.17 -28.33
C VAL A 319 -22.33 13.07 -28.23
N CYS A 320 -22.30 12.24 -27.19
CA CYS A 320 -23.27 11.17 -26.97
C CYS A 320 -24.69 11.73 -26.79
N GLN A 321 -24.85 12.79 -26.01
CA GLN A 321 -26.12 13.49 -25.83
C GLN A 321 -26.65 14.07 -27.15
N SER A 322 -25.76 14.68 -27.95
CA SER A 322 -26.12 15.24 -29.27
C SER A 322 -26.56 14.18 -30.27
N LEU A 323 -25.93 13.01 -30.29
CA LEU A 323 -26.20 11.96 -31.26
C LEU A 323 -27.36 11.02 -30.86
N PHE A 324 -27.48 10.74 -29.57
CA PHE A 324 -28.38 9.68 -29.08
C PHE A 324 -29.39 10.16 -28.03
N GLY A 325 -29.30 11.42 -27.57
CA GLY A 325 -30.15 11.94 -26.49
C GLY A 325 -29.89 11.29 -25.12
N LEU A 326 -28.76 10.60 -24.97
CA LEU A 326 -28.36 9.89 -23.75
C LEU A 326 -27.03 10.44 -23.24
N THR A 327 -26.84 10.45 -21.92
CA THR A 327 -25.52 10.65 -21.34
C THR A 327 -24.60 9.46 -21.69
N LEU A 328 -23.30 9.69 -21.67
CA LEU A 328 -22.32 8.61 -21.86
C LEU A 328 -22.53 7.47 -20.85
N GLU A 329 -22.86 7.80 -19.61
CA GLU A 329 -23.09 6.81 -18.55
C GLU A 329 -24.36 5.98 -18.77
N GLU A 330 -25.45 6.60 -19.20
CA GLU A 330 -26.67 5.91 -19.61
C GLU A 330 -26.42 4.98 -20.79
N LEU A 331 -25.66 5.44 -21.79
CA LEU A 331 -25.30 4.60 -22.95
C LEU A 331 -24.42 3.41 -22.55
N LEU A 332 -23.40 3.63 -21.69
CA LEU A 332 -22.53 2.55 -21.22
C LEU A 332 -23.32 1.47 -20.47
N ASN A 333 -24.27 1.89 -19.63
CA ASN A 333 -25.11 0.99 -18.80
C ASN A 333 -26.36 0.47 -19.51
N ALA A 334 -26.66 0.93 -20.74
CA ALA A 334 -27.86 0.49 -21.47
C ALA A 334 -27.83 -1.02 -21.73
N PRO A 335 -28.88 -1.79 -21.35
CA PRO A 335 -28.91 -3.25 -21.53
C PRO A 335 -29.03 -3.67 -23.01
N ARG A 336 -29.59 -2.79 -23.84
CA ARG A 336 -29.69 -2.98 -25.30
C ARG A 336 -29.15 -1.75 -26.01
N LYS A 337 -28.32 -1.96 -27.03
CA LYS A 337 -27.69 -0.90 -27.82
C LYS A 337 -27.97 -1.13 -29.29
N THR A 338 -28.28 -0.07 -30.02
CA THR A 338 -28.38 -0.11 -31.49
C THR A 338 -27.02 -0.34 -32.13
N GLN A 339 -26.97 -0.72 -33.41
CA GLN A 339 -25.70 -0.90 -34.11
C GLN A 339 -24.88 0.39 -34.13
N ALA A 340 -25.52 1.54 -34.42
CA ALA A 340 -24.84 2.85 -34.42
C ALA A 340 -24.22 3.18 -33.04
N GLN A 341 -24.90 2.85 -31.94
CA GLN A 341 -24.39 3.02 -30.60
C GLN A 341 -23.19 2.11 -30.30
N LYS A 342 -23.21 0.87 -30.78
CA LYS A 342 -22.09 -0.07 -30.66
C LYS A 342 -20.87 0.42 -31.43
N ASP A 343 -21.07 0.87 -32.67
CA ASP A 343 -19.98 1.39 -33.50
C ASP A 343 -19.37 2.66 -32.91
N TRP A 344 -20.21 3.54 -32.36
CA TRP A 344 -19.74 4.73 -31.66
C TRP A 344 -18.95 4.39 -30.39
N LEU A 345 -19.43 3.40 -29.59
CA LEU A 345 -18.70 2.92 -28.41
C LEU A 345 -17.39 2.25 -28.77
N LYS A 346 -17.30 1.53 -29.88
CA LYS A 346 -16.03 0.98 -30.37
C LYS A 346 -15.00 2.10 -30.59
N ASN A 347 -15.41 3.19 -31.27
CA ASN A 347 -14.57 4.37 -31.44
C ASN A 347 -14.25 5.05 -30.09
N TYR A 348 -15.21 5.15 -29.18
CA TYR A 348 -14.99 5.70 -27.84
C TYR A 348 -13.85 4.95 -27.12
N TYR A 349 -13.92 3.62 -27.05
CA TYR A 349 -12.90 2.81 -26.39
C TYR A 349 -11.56 2.82 -27.14
N GLU A 350 -11.57 2.88 -28.44
CA GLU A 350 -10.35 2.93 -29.25
C GLU A 350 -9.54 4.20 -29.00
N PHE A 351 -10.20 5.36 -28.85
CA PHE A 351 -9.55 6.65 -28.66
C PHE A 351 -9.50 7.10 -27.19
N SER A 352 -10.03 6.33 -26.26
CA SER A 352 -9.88 6.62 -24.83
C SER A 352 -8.40 6.68 -24.44
N PRO A 353 -7.97 7.71 -23.66
CA PRO A 353 -6.59 7.80 -23.20
C PRO A 353 -6.19 6.65 -22.27
N LEU A 354 -7.16 5.99 -21.65
CA LEU A 354 -6.96 4.79 -20.81
C LEU A 354 -7.62 3.57 -21.45
N VAL A 355 -7.04 2.39 -21.22
CA VAL A 355 -7.64 1.11 -21.64
C VAL A 355 -8.66 0.68 -20.59
N GLU A 356 -9.94 0.73 -20.95
CA GLU A 356 -11.08 0.43 -20.09
C GLU A 356 -11.59 -1.02 -20.22
N SER A 357 -10.67 -1.95 -20.47
CA SER A 357 -10.98 -3.39 -20.54
C SER A 357 -11.46 -3.97 -19.21
N ASP A 358 -12.04 -5.16 -19.26
CA ASP A 358 -12.39 -5.98 -18.11
C ASP A 358 -11.20 -6.79 -17.57
N SER A 359 -9.99 -6.25 -17.69
CA SER A 359 -8.83 -6.83 -17.03
C SER A 359 -9.06 -6.90 -15.51
N PRO A 360 -8.52 -7.93 -14.82
CA PRO A 360 -8.81 -8.15 -13.39
C PRO A 360 -8.59 -6.91 -12.53
N MET A 361 -7.52 -6.15 -12.76
CA MET A 361 -7.23 -4.93 -12.00
C MET A 361 -8.18 -3.77 -12.30
N ASN A 362 -8.66 -3.64 -13.54
CA ASN A 362 -9.69 -2.65 -13.87
C ASN A 362 -11.01 -2.99 -13.18
N LEU A 363 -11.40 -4.28 -13.13
CA LEU A 363 -12.61 -4.73 -12.44
C LEU A 363 -12.52 -4.49 -10.93
N VAL A 364 -11.41 -4.86 -10.29
CA VAL A 364 -11.16 -4.58 -8.87
C VAL A 364 -11.23 -3.09 -8.59
N CYS A 365 -10.60 -2.26 -9.42
CA CYS A 365 -10.62 -0.80 -9.29
C CYS A 365 -12.06 -0.25 -9.32
N ARG A 366 -12.88 -0.64 -10.30
CA ARG A 366 -14.27 -0.18 -10.44
C ARG A 366 -15.14 -0.60 -9.25
N GLN A 367 -14.96 -1.83 -8.74
CA GLN A 367 -15.69 -2.29 -7.55
C GLN A 367 -15.32 -1.47 -6.32
N ILE A 368 -14.04 -1.16 -6.13
CA ILE A 368 -13.57 -0.35 -4.98
C ILE A 368 -14.02 1.10 -5.11
N GLU A 369 -14.07 1.67 -6.31
CA GLU A 369 -14.63 3.02 -6.54
C GLU A 369 -16.10 3.12 -6.08
N GLY A 370 -16.88 2.07 -6.26
CA GLY A 370 -18.26 1.98 -5.75
C GLY A 370 -18.33 2.03 -4.22
N VAL A 371 -17.39 1.40 -3.53
CA VAL A 371 -17.32 1.41 -2.05
C VAL A 371 -16.98 2.80 -1.50
N ASP A 372 -16.17 3.61 -2.20
CA ASP A 372 -15.82 4.98 -1.76
C ASP A 372 -17.04 5.88 -1.62
N PHE A 373 -18.02 5.72 -2.51
CA PHE A 373 -19.25 6.49 -2.45
C PHE A 373 -20.08 6.20 -1.18
N GLU A 374 -20.24 4.93 -0.80
CA GLU A 374 -20.99 4.54 0.40
C GLU A 374 -20.34 5.04 1.69
N ILE A 375 -19.01 4.95 1.78
CA ILE A 375 -18.25 5.44 2.94
C ILE A 375 -18.39 6.95 3.08
N THR A 376 -18.32 7.69 1.97
CA THR A 376 -18.44 9.15 1.97
C THR A 376 -19.81 9.60 2.47
N GLU A 377 -20.89 8.92 2.09
CA GLU A 377 -22.25 9.23 2.56
C GLU A 377 -22.46 8.93 4.04
N LYS A 378 -21.93 7.82 4.55
CA LYS A 378 -22.02 7.49 5.98
C LYS A 378 -21.35 8.54 6.87
N PHE A 379 -20.28 9.18 6.42
CA PHE A 379 -19.60 10.23 7.16
C PHE A 379 -20.28 11.61 7.09
N ARG A 380 -21.27 11.82 6.21
CA ARG A 380 -21.98 13.10 6.06
C ARG A 380 -22.99 13.42 7.15
N ASN A 381 -23.60 12.44 7.79
CA ASN A 381 -24.89 12.58 8.48
C ASN A 381 -24.87 12.77 10.00
N GLU A 382 -23.71 12.90 10.68
CA GLU A 382 -23.68 13.15 12.12
C GLU A 382 -23.58 14.65 12.47
N LYS A 383 -24.61 15.17 13.14
CA LYS A 383 -24.79 16.61 13.38
C LYS A 383 -24.42 17.13 14.78
N THR A 384 -24.14 16.28 15.75
CA THR A 384 -23.92 16.74 17.14
C THR A 384 -22.50 16.49 17.61
N TRP A 385 -21.71 17.56 17.66
CA TRP A 385 -20.38 17.60 18.21
C TRP A 385 -20.33 18.51 19.43
N ASN A 386 -19.78 18.03 20.55
CA ASN A 386 -19.53 18.85 21.74
C ASN A 386 -18.02 19.01 21.97
N PRO A 387 -17.42 20.17 21.62
CA PRO A 387 -16.00 20.42 21.79
C PRO A 387 -15.55 20.55 23.26
N GLU A 388 -16.48 20.69 24.22
CA GLU A 388 -16.17 20.76 25.64
C GLU A 388 -15.52 19.46 26.15
N VAL A 389 -15.58 18.38 25.38
CA VAL A 389 -14.84 17.14 25.69
C VAL A 389 -13.35 17.40 25.89
N TYR A 390 -12.80 18.45 25.30
CA TYR A 390 -11.38 18.82 25.40
C TYR A 390 -11.07 19.89 26.45
N LEU A 391 -12.08 20.42 27.15
CA LEU A 391 -11.86 21.35 28.24
C LEU A 391 -11.52 20.57 29.51
N SER A 392 -10.34 20.81 30.06
CA SER A 392 -9.95 20.25 31.37
C SER A 392 -10.63 20.99 32.50
N GLU A 393 -11.20 20.25 33.45
CA GLU A 393 -11.81 20.76 34.68
C GLU A 393 -10.81 20.90 35.84
N THR A 394 -9.55 20.53 35.60
CA THR A 394 -8.50 20.57 36.66
C THR A 394 -7.89 21.94 36.87
N VAL A 395 -8.27 22.92 36.07
CA VAL A 395 -7.75 24.29 36.14
C VAL A 395 -8.90 25.30 36.17
N GLU A 396 -8.82 26.26 37.11
CA GLU A 396 -9.74 27.37 37.23
C GLU A 396 -9.10 28.67 36.71
N GLY A 397 -9.92 29.73 36.50
CA GLY A 397 -9.43 31.07 36.13
C GLY A 397 -8.75 31.13 34.73
N TRP A 398 -8.86 30.13 33.90
CA TRP A 398 -8.21 30.11 32.58
C TRP A 398 -8.75 31.17 31.61
N MET A 399 -9.98 31.65 31.82
CA MET A 399 -10.57 32.73 31.00
C MET A 399 -9.82 34.06 31.11
N ASP A 400 -9.08 34.29 32.19
CA ASP A 400 -8.28 35.51 32.36
C ASP A 400 -7.14 35.59 31.32
N TYR A 401 -6.63 34.47 30.87
CA TYR A 401 -5.58 34.38 29.88
C TYR A 401 -6.11 34.34 28.45
N TYR A 402 -7.42 34.16 28.25
CA TYR A 402 -8.03 33.94 26.95
C TYR A 402 -7.71 35.05 25.91
N PRO A 403 -7.83 36.38 26.20
CA PRO A 403 -7.57 37.43 25.23
C PRO A 403 -6.13 37.44 24.74
N GLU A 404 -5.16 37.24 25.63
CA GLU A 404 -3.74 37.30 25.28
C GLU A 404 -3.28 36.05 24.54
N VAL A 405 -3.73 34.87 24.97
CA VAL A 405 -3.45 33.59 24.32
C VAL A 405 -3.97 33.58 22.89
N THR A 406 -5.21 34.00 22.66
CA THR A 406 -5.82 34.01 21.33
C THR A 406 -5.16 35.02 20.39
N LYS A 407 -4.80 36.20 20.89
CA LYS A 407 -4.06 37.23 20.11
C LYS A 407 -2.66 36.75 19.73
N CYS A 408 -1.97 36.08 20.65
CA CYS A 408 -0.64 35.51 20.38
C CYS A 408 -0.72 34.38 19.35
N TYR A 409 -1.70 33.47 19.51
CA TYR A 409 -1.92 32.38 18.56
C TYR A 409 -2.19 32.90 17.14
N ASP A 410 -3.06 33.90 16.98
CA ASP A 410 -3.38 34.49 15.68
C ASP A 410 -2.19 35.21 15.03
N ARG A 411 -1.35 35.87 15.83
CA ARG A 411 -0.12 36.49 15.35
C ARG A 411 0.81 35.40 14.83
N TYR A 412 1.06 34.40 15.65
CA TYR A 412 1.94 33.30 15.29
C TYR A 412 1.48 32.57 14.02
N LEU A 413 0.17 32.29 13.90
CA LEU A 413 -0.38 31.62 12.72
C LEU A 413 -0.18 32.45 11.44
N ARG A 414 -0.35 33.78 11.51
CA ARG A 414 -0.06 34.70 10.37
C ARG A 414 1.40 34.63 9.96
N ASP A 415 2.31 34.64 10.93
CA ASP A 415 3.76 34.56 10.67
C ASP A 415 4.13 33.22 10.00
N VAL A 416 3.56 32.10 10.47
CA VAL A 416 3.77 30.78 9.88
C VAL A 416 3.23 30.71 8.44
N VAL A 417 2.02 31.23 8.19
CA VAL A 417 1.43 31.25 6.85
C VAL A 417 2.25 32.13 5.90
N SER A 418 2.67 33.32 6.37
CA SER A 418 3.51 34.22 5.56
C SER A 418 4.85 33.58 5.22
N ALA A 419 5.48 32.90 6.17
CA ALA A 419 6.74 32.20 5.95
C ALA A 419 6.61 31.04 4.94
N ARG A 420 5.48 30.30 4.97
CA ARG A 420 5.21 29.22 3.98
C ARG A 420 5.10 29.75 2.54
N VAL A 421 4.52 30.91 2.37
CA VAL A 421 4.31 31.52 1.02
C VAL A 421 5.62 32.07 0.47
N GLN A 422 6.52 32.57 1.33
CA GLN A 422 7.73 33.28 0.93
C GLN A 422 8.98 32.38 0.82
N SER A 423 8.94 31.15 1.35
CA SER A 423 10.10 30.27 1.45
C SER A 423 10.04 29.13 0.45
N SER A 424 11.17 28.88 -0.24
CA SER A 424 11.42 27.65 -1.02
C SER A 424 11.85 26.46 -0.15
N VAL A 425 12.04 26.67 1.15
CA VAL A 425 12.46 25.61 2.10
C VAL A 425 11.24 24.85 2.59
N PRO A 426 11.30 23.51 2.69
CA PRO A 426 10.24 22.70 3.27
C PRO A 426 9.85 23.18 4.67
N PHE A 427 8.54 23.17 4.97
CA PHE A 427 8.03 23.60 6.26
C PHE A 427 8.43 22.60 7.37
N ASP A 428 9.21 23.09 8.34
CA ASP A 428 9.59 22.35 9.54
C ASP A 428 8.48 22.47 10.60
N LYS A 429 7.69 21.42 10.70
CA LYS A 429 6.55 21.34 11.63
C LYS A 429 6.98 21.29 13.10
N GLU A 430 8.04 20.57 13.41
CA GLU A 430 8.51 20.41 14.81
C GLU A 430 9.00 21.74 15.35
N ARG A 431 9.79 22.44 14.56
CA ARG A 431 10.24 23.79 14.90
C ARG A 431 9.08 24.77 15.08
N ALA A 432 8.04 24.67 14.23
CA ALA A 432 6.86 25.51 14.37
C ALA A 432 6.08 25.21 15.66
N VAL A 433 5.90 23.94 16.01
CA VAL A 433 5.25 23.52 17.27
C VAL A 433 6.02 24.03 18.49
N THR A 434 7.35 23.85 18.50
CA THR A 434 8.21 24.30 19.61
C THR A 434 8.08 25.81 19.82
N LYS A 435 8.23 26.61 18.76
CA LYS A 435 8.11 28.05 18.83
C LYS A 435 6.73 28.52 19.27
N LEU A 436 5.65 27.85 18.84
CA LEU A 436 4.29 28.16 19.28
C LEU A 436 4.15 27.93 20.81
N ARG A 437 4.61 26.80 21.30
CA ARG A 437 4.56 26.48 22.72
C ARG A 437 5.39 27.47 23.56
N GLU A 438 6.59 27.80 23.12
CA GLU A 438 7.44 28.82 23.74
C GLU A 438 6.73 30.18 23.81
N SER A 439 6.20 30.68 22.69
CA SER A 439 5.51 31.97 22.63
C SER A 439 4.31 32.05 23.56
N LEU A 440 3.54 30.98 23.68
CA LEU A 440 2.37 30.91 24.55
C LEU A 440 2.75 30.68 26.02
N SER A 441 3.87 30.02 26.31
CA SER A 441 4.36 29.81 27.66
C SER A 441 4.81 31.12 28.33
N PHE A 442 5.20 32.15 27.58
CA PHE A 442 5.46 33.50 28.13
C PHE A 442 4.20 34.19 28.66
N ILE A 443 3.01 33.83 28.14
CA ILE A 443 1.73 34.35 28.60
C ILE A 443 1.24 33.54 29.80
N CYS A 444 1.27 32.21 29.66
CA CYS A 444 0.88 31.31 30.75
C CYS A 444 1.74 30.04 30.70
N SER A 445 2.48 29.77 31.79
CA SER A 445 3.35 28.59 31.87
C SER A 445 2.59 27.26 32.03
N ASN A 446 1.30 27.32 32.43
CA ASN A 446 0.47 26.12 32.53
C ASN A 446 -0.13 25.74 31.16
N PRO A 447 0.33 24.65 30.53
CA PRO A 447 -0.13 24.27 29.19
C PRO A 447 -1.60 23.85 29.16
N VAL A 448 -2.20 23.44 30.30
CA VAL A 448 -3.61 23.06 30.39
C VAL A 448 -4.51 24.31 30.28
N ILE A 449 -4.11 25.40 30.91
CA ILE A 449 -4.79 26.70 30.80
C ILE A 449 -4.77 27.19 29.36
N VAL A 450 -3.59 27.15 28.75
CA VAL A 450 -3.43 27.55 27.31
C VAL A 450 -4.28 26.66 26.42
N ALA A 451 -4.29 25.35 26.63
CA ALA A 451 -5.12 24.42 25.86
C ALA A 451 -6.63 24.75 26.01
N ASN A 452 -7.13 25.01 27.20
CA ASN A 452 -8.53 25.41 27.43
C ASN A 452 -8.89 26.71 26.65
N CYS A 453 -8.02 27.72 26.70
CA CYS A 453 -8.20 28.96 25.94
C CYS A 453 -8.30 28.67 24.42
N LEU A 454 -7.41 27.83 23.90
CA LEU A 454 -7.39 27.48 22.49
C LEU A 454 -8.57 26.59 22.07
N VAL A 455 -9.01 25.65 22.91
CA VAL A 455 -10.24 24.87 22.70
C VAL A 455 -11.43 25.81 22.54
N ARG A 456 -11.62 26.72 23.51
CA ARG A 456 -12.69 27.71 23.46
C ARG A 456 -12.63 28.53 22.18
N TYR A 457 -11.46 29.03 21.84
CA TYR A 457 -11.27 29.90 20.70
C TYR A 457 -11.48 29.19 19.36
N LEU A 458 -10.80 28.05 19.15
CA LEU A 458 -10.70 27.40 17.85
C LEU A 458 -11.82 26.41 17.56
N LEU A 459 -12.53 25.91 18.59
CA LEU A 459 -13.56 24.90 18.43
C LEU A 459 -14.97 25.43 18.80
N ILE A 460 -15.08 26.46 19.65
CA ILE A 460 -16.37 26.96 20.12
C ILE A 460 -16.65 28.35 19.53
N ASP A 461 -15.82 29.35 19.84
CA ASP A 461 -16.10 30.75 19.48
C ASP A 461 -15.85 31.04 18.00
N LYS A 462 -14.77 30.50 17.43
CA LYS A 462 -14.40 30.64 16.01
C LYS A 462 -13.96 29.32 15.41
N PRO A 463 -14.89 28.38 15.17
CA PRO A 463 -14.56 27.04 14.68
C PRO A 463 -13.71 27.09 13.40
N ARG A 464 -12.52 26.50 13.45
CA ARG A 464 -11.57 26.41 12.34
C ARG A 464 -11.49 24.98 11.78
N LYS A 465 -11.20 24.88 10.49
CA LYS A 465 -11.02 23.59 9.79
C LYS A 465 -9.58 23.08 9.88
N ASP A 466 -8.59 23.99 9.84
CA ASP A 466 -7.18 23.64 9.95
C ASP A 466 -6.74 23.74 11.42
N LEU A 467 -6.64 22.59 12.07
CA LEU A 467 -6.28 22.44 13.48
C LEU A 467 -4.97 21.66 13.65
N GLU A 468 -4.22 21.43 12.56
CA GLU A 468 -3.06 20.53 12.60
C GLU A 468 -1.97 21.04 13.56
N LEU A 469 -1.68 22.33 13.55
CA LEU A 469 -0.69 22.93 14.44
C LEU A 469 -1.16 22.89 15.89
N PHE A 470 -2.43 23.17 16.14
CA PHE A 470 -3.04 23.09 17.47
C PHE A 470 -2.96 21.69 18.06
N TRP A 471 -3.38 20.68 17.29
CA TRP A 471 -3.29 19.28 17.70
C TRP A 471 -1.84 18.81 17.91
N ALA A 472 -0.91 19.27 17.10
CA ALA A 472 0.49 18.94 17.26
C ALA A 472 1.10 19.58 18.52
N ALA A 473 0.69 20.81 18.85
CA ALA A 473 1.22 21.55 19.99
C ALA A 473 0.58 21.14 21.31
N TYR A 474 -0.73 20.94 21.36
CA TYR A 474 -1.49 20.73 22.61
C TYR A 474 -2.25 19.41 22.65
N GLY A 475 -1.98 18.48 21.73
CA GLY A 475 -2.69 17.21 21.64
C GLY A 475 -2.62 16.37 22.93
N ARG A 476 -1.52 16.47 23.69
CA ARG A 476 -1.38 15.78 24.98
C ARG A 476 -2.42 16.28 25.99
N GLU A 477 -2.58 17.57 26.10
CA GLU A 477 -3.53 18.22 27.01
C GLU A 477 -4.98 17.89 26.61
N LEU A 478 -5.27 17.89 25.30
CA LEU A 478 -6.58 17.52 24.77
C LEU A 478 -6.94 16.06 25.06
N VAL A 479 -5.99 15.15 24.85
CA VAL A 479 -6.20 13.71 25.15
C VAL A 479 -6.46 13.49 26.62
N ARG A 480 -5.72 14.17 27.50
CA ARG A 480 -5.93 14.10 28.96
C ARG A 480 -7.33 14.57 29.36
N ALA A 481 -7.77 15.72 28.85
CA ALA A 481 -9.10 16.22 29.11
C ALA A 481 -10.20 15.27 28.62
N ALA A 482 -10.06 14.74 27.40
CA ALA A 482 -11.00 13.78 26.85
C ALA A 482 -11.04 12.46 27.63
N ALA A 483 -9.90 11.98 28.12
CA ALA A 483 -9.80 10.77 28.95
C ALA A 483 -10.49 10.97 30.28
N GLN A 484 -10.31 12.11 30.95
CA GLN A 484 -10.98 12.42 32.23
C GLN A 484 -12.50 12.36 32.09
N LYS A 485 -13.06 12.88 31.01
CA LYS A 485 -14.52 12.87 30.75
C LYS A 485 -15.09 11.50 30.36
N ASN A 486 -14.25 10.54 30.02
CA ASN A 486 -14.64 9.17 29.76
C ASN A 486 -14.15 8.19 30.84
N ALA A 487 -14.03 8.64 32.06
CA ALA A 487 -13.48 7.86 33.18
C ALA A 487 -12.05 7.32 32.97
N GLY A 488 -11.27 7.92 32.05
CA GLY A 488 -9.87 7.60 31.80
C GLY A 488 -9.60 6.17 31.33
N VAL A 489 -10.49 5.58 30.50
CA VAL A 489 -10.51 4.13 30.28
C VAL A 489 -10.32 3.77 28.83
N LEU A 490 -9.36 2.90 28.53
CA LEU A 490 -9.20 2.24 27.24
C LEU A 490 -9.79 0.82 27.24
N MET A 491 -10.05 0.32 26.05
CA MET A 491 -10.47 -1.04 25.81
C MET A 491 -9.25 -1.97 25.71
N PHE A 492 -9.25 -3.06 26.49
CA PHE A 492 -8.25 -4.12 26.31
C PHE A 492 -8.29 -4.66 24.86
N PRO A 493 -7.14 -4.98 24.27
CA PRO A 493 -7.06 -5.46 22.90
C PRO A 493 -7.60 -6.89 22.71
N PHE A 494 -8.05 -7.55 23.79
CA PHE A 494 -8.54 -8.93 23.78
C PHE A 494 -10.04 -8.95 24.07
N PRO A 495 -10.83 -9.74 23.32
CA PRO A 495 -12.24 -9.92 23.61
C PRO A 495 -12.43 -10.76 24.87
N GLU A 496 -13.43 -10.39 25.67
CA GLU A 496 -13.86 -11.11 26.88
C GLU A 496 -15.37 -11.33 26.88
N ARG A 497 -15.84 -12.47 27.45
CA ARG A 497 -17.27 -12.78 27.53
C ARG A 497 -18.07 -11.75 28.33
N ASP A 498 -17.46 -11.23 29.39
CA ASP A 498 -18.09 -10.31 30.34
C ASP A 498 -17.62 -8.84 30.16
N GLY A 499 -17.07 -8.54 28.97
CA GLY A 499 -16.64 -7.18 28.65
C GLY A 499 -17.81 -6.19 28.59
N ASP A 500 -17.56 -4.96 29.01
CA ASP A 500 -18.53 -3.87 29.09
C ASP A 500 -18.59 -2.99 27.83
N ILE A 501 -17.64 -3.18 26.88
CA ILE A 501 -17.62 -2.51 25.58
C ILE A 501 -17.95 -3.51 24.50
N GLN A 502 -18.92 -3.18 23.63
CA GLN A 502 -19.23 -3.97 22.44
C GLN A 502 -18.62 -3.34 21.18
N TYR A 503 -17.78 -4.10 20.48
CA TYR A 503 -17.15 -3.65 19.23
C TYR A 503 -17.05 -4.82 18.23
N LEU A 504 -17.54 -4.62 17.00
CA LEU A 504 -17.56 -5.64 15.93
C LEU A 504 -18.14 -6.99 16.39
N GLY A 505 -19.24 -6.96 17.17
CA GLY A 505 -19.92 -8.18 17.65
C GLY A 505 -19.23 -8.89 18.81
N LYS A 506 -18.07 -8.41 19.27
CA LYS A 506 -17.33 -8.95 20.42
C LYS A 506 -17.37 -7.99 21.59
N LYS A 507 -17.31 -8.51 22.82
CA LYS A 507 -17.23 -7.72 24.04
C LYS A 507 -15.78 -7.58 24.48
N TYR A 508 -15.45 -6.44 25.08
CA TYR A 508 -14.12 -6.08 25.57
C TYR A 508 -14.22 -5.43 26.94
N ARG A 509 -13.19 -5.59 27.75
CA ARG A 509 -13.10 -4.93 29.04
C ARG A 509 -12.33 -3.63 28.92
N ARG A 510 -12.72 -2.64 29.73
CA ARG A 510 -12.00 -1.37 29.89
C ARG A 510 -10.78 -1.54 30.79
N PHE A 511 -9.77 -0.74 30.57
CA PHE A 511 -8.65 -0.60 31.49
C PHE A 511 -8.27 0.89 31.65
N PRO A 512 -7.76 1.29 32.83
CA PRO A 512 -7.37 2.67 33.06
C PRO A 512 -6.14 3.04 32.23
N VAL A 513 -6.13 4.27 31.73
CA VAL A 513 -5.01 4.85 30.99
C VAL A 513 -4.57 6.10 31.71
N ASP A 514 -3.35 6.09 32.19
CA ASP A 514 -2.70 7.21 32.83
C ASP A 514 -1.55 7.79 31.97
N ASP A 515 -0.91 8.82 32.49
CA ASP A 515 0.22 9.45 31.85
C ASP A 515 1.43 8.52 31.73
N VAL A 516 1.56 7.56 32.64
CA VAL A 516 2.63 6.58 32.63
C VAL A 516 2.50 5.71 31.38
N PHE A 517 1.28 5.22 31.07
CA PHE A 517 1.03 4.44 29.86
C PHE A 517 1.46 5.17 28.59
N TRP A 518 1.11 6.45 28.45
CA TRP A 518 1.44 7.23 27.25
C TRP A 518 2.92 7.62 27.16
N SER A 519 3.62 7.67 28.28
CA SER A 519 5.07 7.97 28.31
C SER A 519 5.94 6.77 27.93
N LEU A 520 5.40 5.55 28.00
CA LEU A 520 6.16 4.34 27.70
C LEU A 520 6.38 4.17 26.19
N PRO A 521 7.54 3.69 25.74
CA PRO A 521 7.75 3.16 24.39
C PRO A 521 6.77 2.03 24.06
N TYR A 522 6.46 1.83 22.78
CA TYR A 522 5.42 0.89 22.33
C TYR A 522 5.55 -0.52 22.90
N HIS A 523 6.75 -1.09 22.90
CA HIS A 523 6.98 -2.46 23.39
C HIS A 523 6.71 -2.57 24.90
N PHE A 524 7.06 -1.55 25.68
CA PHE A 524 6.75 -1.50 27.11
C PHE A 524 5.27 -1.25 27.38
N ARG A 525 4.54 -0.57 26.48
CA ARG A 525 3.08 -0.44 26.60
C ARG A 525 2.40 -1.80 26.49
N MET A 526 2.86 -2.67 25.61
CA MET A 526 2.30 -4.02 25.50
C MET A 526 2.60 -4.86 26.73
N GLU A 527 3.81 -4.79 27.28
CA GLU A 527 4.15 -5.45 28.55
C GLU A 527 3.29 -4.92 29.71
N HIS A 528 3.13 -3.62 29.81
CA HIS A 528 2.27 -2.99 30.83
C HIS A 528 0.80 -3.42 30.69
N LEU A 529 0.27 -3.56 29.47
CA LEU A 529 -1.07 -4.09 29.24
C LEU A 529 -1.20 -5.54 29.70
N TRP A 530 -0.19 -6.37 29.43
CA TRP A 530 -0.17 -7.75 29.92
C TRP A 530 -0.08 -7.83 31.45
N ASP A 531 0.72 -6.98 32.05
CA ASP A 531 0.80 -6.89 33.52
C ASP A 531 -0.53 -6.46 34.17
N LEU A 532 -1.24 -5.54 33.54
CA LEU A 532 -2.58 -5.13 33.97
C LEU A 532 -3.60 -6.26 33.77
N TRP A 533 -3.52 -6.98 32.67
CA TRP A 533 -4.35 -8.14 32.39
C TRP A 533 -4.14 -9.25 33.42
N ASP A 534 -2.89 -9.59 33.69
CA ASP A 534 -2.54 -10.62 34.66
C ASP A 534 -2.96 -10.27 36.10
N LYS A 535 -2.93 -8.97 36.44
CA LYS A 535 -3.46 -8.49 37.76
C LYS A 535 -4.96 -8.67 37.88
N THR A 536 -5.70 -8.60 36.78
CA THR A 536 -7.17 -8.72 36.78
C THR A 536 -7.66 -10.15 36.63
N HIS A 537 -6.90 -11.01 35.94
CA HIS A 537 -7.32 -12.36 35.54
C HIS A 537 -6.48 -13.50 36.14
N GLY A 538 -5.47 -13.17 36.98
CA GLY A 538 -4.46 -14.12 37.41
C GLY A 538 -3.37 -14.36 36.38
N LYS A 539 -2.16 -14.73 36.83
CA LYS A 539 -1.02 -14.95 35.94
C LYS A 539 -1.33 -16.05 34.91
N VAL A 540 -1.41 -15.64 33.68
CA VAL A 540 -1.49 -16.53 32.52
C VAL A 540 -0.07 -16.79 32.04
N SER A 541 0.29 -18.06 31.76
CA SER A 541 1.64 -18.39 31.29
C SER A 541 1.94 -17.66 29.97
N LYS A 542 3.22 -17.32 29.69
CA LYS A 542 3.64 -16.73 28.42
C LYS A 542 3.25 -17.57 27.21
N GLU A 543 3.08 -18.88 27.40
CA GLU A 543 2.60 -19.82 26.36
C GLU A 543 1.10 -19.65 26.09
N ALA A 544 0.30 -19.37 27.11
CA ALA A 544 -1.13 -19.07 26.95
C ALA A 544 -1.37 -17.67 26.35
N HIS A 545 -0.49 -16.71 26.61
CA HIS A 545 -0.48 -15.43 25.87
C HIS A 545 -0.32 -15.65 24.35
N GLY A 546 0.54 -16.59 23.94
CA GLY A 546 0.70 -17.02 22.55
C GLY A 546 -0.52 -17.75 21.99
N GLN A 547 -1.25 -18.52 22.81
CA GLN A 547 -2.44 -19.26 22.40
C GLN A 547 -3.68 -18.35 22.25
N VAL A 548 -3.86 -17.35 23.11
CA VAL A 548 -4.90 -16.33 22.93
C VAL A 548 -4.74 -15.56 21.61
N PHE A 549 -3.50 -15.41 21.13
CA PHE A 549 -3.23 -14.87 19.80
C PHE A 549 -3.53 -15.86 18.66
N ARG A 550 -3.46 -17.19 18.92
CA ARG A 550 -3.64 -18.23 17.89
C ARG A 550 -5.09 -18.63 17.67
N GLU A 551 -5.94 -18.65 18.68
CA GLU A 551 -7.35 -19.03 18.56
C GLU A 551 -8.19 -18.01 17.76
N ASP A 552 -7.80 -16.73 17.74
CA ASP A 552 -8.50 -15.68 17.01
C ASP A 552 -8.02 -15.49 15.55
N ASP A 553 -6.93 -16.13 15.14
CA ASP A 553 -6.42 -16.06 13.75
C ASP A 553 -7.22 -16.98 12.77
N LYS A 554 -8.28 -17.63 13.23
CA LYS A 554 -9.15 -18.50 12.41
C LYS A 554 -10.35 -17.81 11.77
N TYR A 555 -10.40 -16.45 11.82
CA TYR A 555 -11.47 -15.70 11.16
C TYR A 555 -10.93 -14.55 10.32
#